data_c2575902941d0f3d6245a2591ae35585
#
_entry.id   c2575902941d0f3d6245a2591ae35585
#
_cell.length_a   1.000
_cell.length_b   1.000
_cell.length_c   1.000
_cell.angle_alpha   90.00
_cell.angle_beta   90.00
_cell.angle_gamma   90.00
#
_symmetry.space_group_name_H-M   'P 1'
#
loop_
_entity.id
_entity.type
_entity.pdbx_description
1 polymer ?
#
loop_
_entity_poly.entity_id
_entity_poly.type
_entity_poly.pdbx_seq_one_letter_code
_entity_poly.pdbx_strand_id
1 'polypeptide(L)'
;MKKACLNPNVKLKLSLPPPDEVSFAKFLTQSGTFKDGDLLVNRDGVRVVSQTESEPPPPITPSDNQLSLADMDMVKVIGKGSSGIVQLVQHKWTSQFFALKVIQLNIEEPARKAIAQELKINQSSQCPYVVMSYQSFYDNGAISIILEYMDGGSLADFLKSVKTIPEPYLAAICKQVLKGLLYLHHQKHIIHRDLKPSNLLVNHRGEVKITDFGVSAVMQSTSGQANSFVGTYTYMSPERISGGKYGYKSDIWSLGLILLECATGQFPFSPPELDVGWTNVYELMEAIVDHPPPSASADQFSPEFCSFISACFGPRFCEVTDFYYAVLSSSSVQKDPKDRQSAHELMNHPFMNLYEDLHVDLASYFTNAGSPLATLETCVQILYQTLESYGKLSVEILKA
;
A
#
# COMPACT_ATOMS: atom_id res chain seq x y z
N MET A 1 23.45 -2.43 63.47
CA MET A 1 22.67 -1.99 62.30
C MET A 1 23.37 -0.79 61.68
N LYS A 2 24.13 -0.99 60.60
CA LYS A 2 24.87 0.09 59.92
C LYS A 2 24.07 0.52 58.70
N LYS A 3 23.62 1.77 58.68
CA LYS A 3 23.01 2.41 57.47
C LYS A 3 24.13 2.68 56.48
N ALA A 4 24.00 2.16 55.27
CA ALA A 4 24.85 2.49 54.13
C ALA A 4 24.35 3.81 53.52
N CYS A 5 25.20 4.84 53.57
CA CYS A 5 25.00 6.09 52.88
C CYS A 5 25.27 5.88 51.39
N LEU A 6 24.26 6.12 50.56
CA LEU A 6 24.41 6.24 49.12
C LEU A 6 25.04 7.59 48.76
N ASN A 7 26.11 7.54 47.99
CA ASN A 7 26.91 8.68 47.54
C ASN A 7 26.20 9.38 46.38
N PRO A 8 25.81 10.67 46.44
CA PRO A 8 24.96 11.33 45.44
C PRO A 8 25.70 11.91 44.20
N ASN A 9 26.92 11.48 43.90
CA ASN A 9 27.73 12.11 42.85
C ASN A 9 28.27 11.14 41.79
N VAL A 10 27.50 10.15 41.37
CA VAL A 10 27.81 9.43 40.11
C VAL A 10 27.07 10.12 38.97
N LYS A 11 27.70 11.13 38.36
CA LYS A 11 27.33 11.61 37.01
C LYS A 11 27.66 10.51 36.03
N LEU A 12 26.67 9.71 35.66
CA LEU A 12 26.73 8.89 34.46
C LEU A 12 26.88 9.86 33.26
N LYS A 13 28.10 10.01 32.76
CA LYS A 13 28.34 10.53 31.42
C LYS A 13 27.91 9.44 30.45
N LEU A 14 26.62 9.44 30.03
CA LEU A 14 26.24 8.84 28.74
C LEU A 14 26.94 9.68 27.68
N SER A 15 28.09 9.23 27.20
CA SER A 15 28.61 9.63 25.91
C SER A 15 27.70 8.95 24.87
N LEU A 16 26.66 9.65 24.44
CA LEU A 16 26.02 9.35 23.18
C LEU A 16 27.13 9.43 22.12
N PRO A 17 27.30 8.39 21.27
CA PRO A 17 28.13 8.57 20.09
C PRO A 17 27.58 9.79 19.34
N PRO A 18 28.47 10.62 18.73
CA PRO A 18 28.01 11.71 17.89
C PRO A 18 27.02 11.09 16.89
N PRO A 19 25.89 11.77 16.56
CA PRO A 19 25.04 11.31 15.49
C PRO A 19 25.98 11.14 14.30
N ASP A 20 26.07 9.93 13.76
CA ASP A 20 26.70 9.71 12.48
C ASP A 20 25.93 10.62 11.51
N GLU A 21 26.49 11.79 11.28
CA GLU A 21 26.28 12.56 10.07
C GLU A 21 26.79 11.70 8.92
N VAL A 22 26.09 10.60 8.65
CA VAL A 22 26.20 9.89 7.39
C VAL A 22 25.60 10.86 6.38
N SER A 23 26.47 11.71 6.00
CA SER A 23 26.27 12.90 5.23
C SER A 23 25.35 12.55 4.06
N PHE A 24 24.21 13.24 3.98
CA PHE A 24 23.33 13.37 2.83
C PHE A 24 24.14 13.56 1.53
N ALA A 25 25.35 14.13 1.64
CA ALA A 25 26.36 14.25 0.60
C ALA A 25 26.81 12.93 -0.05
N LYS A 26 26.66 11.77 0.59
CA LYS A 26 27.01 10.48 -0.03
C LYS A 26 26.03 10.06 -1.14
N PHE A 27 24.80 10.58 -1.10
CA PHE A 27 23.76 10.24 -2.06
C PHE A 27 23.46 11.36 -3.07
N LEU A 28 24.12 12.51 -2.92
CA LEU A 28 24.00 13.64 -3.83
C LEU A 28 25.32 13.86 -4.55
N THR A 29 25.26 13.93 -5.87
CA THR A 29 26.40 14.41 -6.67
C THR A 29 26.51 15.94 -6.57
N GLN A 30 27.67 16.50 -6.94
CA GLN A 30 27.85 17.96 -7.01
C GLN A 30 26.85 18.64 -7.96
N SER A 31 26.31 17.92 -8.93
CA SER A 31 25.27 18.38 -9.86
C SER A 31 23.84 18.30 -9.33
N GLY A 32 23.62 17.92 -8.04
CA GLY A 32 22.29 17.78 -7.45
C GLY A 32 21.53 16.54 -7.89
N THR A 33 22.23 15.51 -8.36
CA THR A 33 21.62 14.21 -8.71
C THR A 33 21.65 13.29 -7.51
N PHE A 34 20.49 12.74 -7.13
CA PHE A 34 20.40 11.66 -6.15
C PHE A 34 20.95 10.36 -6.76
N LYS A 35 21.88 9.72 -6.05
CA LYS A 35 22.53 8.46 -6.48
C LYS A 35 22.44 7.44 -5.36
N ASP A 36 21.93 6.24 -5.69
CA ASP A 36 21.98 5.07 -4.82
C ASP A 36 22.30 3.82 -5.65
N GLY A 37 23.53 3.32 -5.52
CA GLY A 37 24.03 2.22 -6.33
C GLY A 37 24.05 2.57 -7.82
N ASP A 38 23.23 1.86 -8.59
CA ASP A 38 23.04 2.02 -10.03
C ASP A 38 21.91 3.00 -10.40
N LEU A 39 21.15 3.51 -9.41
CA LEU A 39 20.06 4.45 -9.63
C LEU A 39 20.54 5.89 -9.59
N LEU A 40 20.19 6.67 -10.60
CA LEU A 40 20.37 8.12 -10.67
C LEU A 40 19.01 8.79 -10.84
N VAL A 41 18.72 9.83 -10.04
CA VAL A 41 17.48 10.63 -10.13
C VAL A 41 17.82 12.10 -9.99
N ASN A 42 17.32 12.92 -10.91
CA ASN A 42 17.47 14.38 -10.87
C ASN A 42 16.18 15.08 -11.32
N ARG A 43 16.25 16.38 -11.61
CA ARG A 43 15.11 17.17 -12.11
C ARG A 43 14.58 16.73 -13.48
N ASP A 44 15.43 16.08 -14.27
CA ASP A 44 15.11 15.69 -15.64
C ASP A 44 14.55 14.27 -15.70
N GLY A 45 14.69 13.49 -14.62
CA GLY A 45 14.13 12.14 -14.54
C GLY A 45 14.98 11.16 -13.76
N VAL A 46 14.77 9.88 -14.05
CA VAL A 46 15.40 8.73 -13.40
C VAL A 46 16.07 7.83 -14.42
N ARG A 47 17.24 7.28 -14.04
CA ARG A 47 18.01 6.34 -14.85
C ARG A 47 18.61 5.24 -13.99
N VAL A 48 18.59 4.01 -14.49
CA VAL A 48 19.35 2.89 -13.92
C VAL A 48 20.55 2.64 -14.84
N VAL A 49 21.77 2.68 -14.26
CA VAL A 49 23.03 2.48 -14.97
C VAL A 49 23.41 1.00 -14.88
N SER A 50 23.69 0.35 -16.01
CA SER A 50 24.19 -1.02 -15.99
C SER A 50 25.63 -1.05 -15.46
N GLN A 51 25.97 -2.05 -14.63
CA GLN A 51 27.33 -2.21 -14.05
C GLN A 51 28.43 -2.46 -15.09
N THR A 52 28.08 -2.62 -16.35
CA THR A 52 29.00 -2.87 -17.48
C THR A 52 29.47 -1.59 -18.19
N GLU A 53 28.92 -0.42 -17.85
CA GLU A 53 29.36 0.85 -18.44
C GLU A 53 30.65 1.32 -17.77
N SER A 54 31.75 1.28 -18.52
CA SER A 54 33.09 1.71 -18.09
C SER A 54 33.31 3.22 -18.16
N GLU A 55 32.40 3.96 -18.78
CA GLU A 55 32.43 5.43 -18.87
C GLU A 55 31.40 6.07 -17.93
N PRO A 56 31.66 7.30 -17.45
CA PRO A 56 30.63 8.01 -16.67
C PRO A 56 29.36 8.13 -17.51
N PRO A 57 28.19 7.72 -16.96
CA PRO A 57 26.96 7.71 -17.72
C PRO A 57 26.66 9.13 -18.23
N PRO A 58 26.19 9.28 -19.49
CA PRO A 58 25.80 10.58 -20.00
C PRO A 58 24.74 11.21 -19.11
N PRO A 59 24.65 12.54 -19.04
CA PRO A 59 23.63 13.22 -18.24
C PRO A 59 22.23 12.77 -18.69
N ILE A 60 21.31 12.70 -17.72
CA ILE A 60 19.89 12.49 -18.03
C ILE A 60 19.43 13.72 -18.83
N THR A 61 19.06 13.53 -20.08
CA THR A 61 18.49 14.58 -20.93
C THR A 61 16.99 14.36 -21.06
N PRO A 62 16.15 15.41 -20.92
CA PRO A 62 14.73 15.30 -21.20
C PRO A 62 14.53 14.82 -22.64
N SER A 63 13.63 13.86 -22.86
CA SER A 63 13.19 13.51 -24.20
C SER A 63 11.84 14.18 -24.49
N ASP A 64 11.58 14.54 -25.73
CA ASP A 64 10.37 15.28 -26.15
C ASP A 64 9.05 14.57 -25.81
N ASN A 65 9.10 13.28 -25.47
CA ASN A 65 7.93 12.46 -25.09
C ASN A 65 7.86 12.13 -23.60
N GLN A 66 8.70 12.73 -22.74
CA GLN A 66 8.67 12.46 -21.30
C GLN A 66 7.84 13.52 -20.56
N LEU A 67 7.04 13.05 -19.59
CA LEU A 67 6.31 13.93 -18.69
C LEU A 67 7.31 14.76 -17.86
N SER A 68 7.03 16.06 -17.73
CA SER A 68 7.79 17.00 -16.91
C SER A 68 6.92 17.53 -15.76
N LEU A 69 7.52 17.79 -14.59
CA LEU A 69 6.79 18.43 -13.49
C LEU A 69 6.34 19.85 -13.85
N ALA A 70 7.08 20.56 -14.74
CA ALA A 70 6.73 21.89 -15.21
C ALA A 70 5.43 21.92 -16.03
N ASP A 71 5.03 20.79 -16.61
CA ASP A 71 3.81 20.64 -17.41
C ASP A 71 2.59 20.19 -16.60
N MET A 72 2.74 20.11 -15.28
CA MET A 72 1.67 19.70 -14.37
C MET A 72 1.12 20.87 -13.58
N ASP A 73 -0.19 21.04 -13.60
CA ASP A 73 -0.92 21.95 -12.74
C ASP A 73 -1.49 21.18 -11.54
N MET A 74 -1.24 21.68 -10.34
CA MET A 74 -1.78 21.09 -9.13
C MET A 74 -3.27 21.40 -8.99
N VAL A 75 -4.10 20.37 -8.85
CA VAL A 75 -5.55 20.51 -8.66
C VAL A 75 -5.90 20.49 -7.18
N LYS A 76 -5.55 19.41 -6.47
CA LYS A 76 -5.82 19.24 -5.03
C LYS A 76 -4.95 18.15 -4.39
N VAL A 77 -4.85 18.17 -3.06
CA VAL A 77 -4.26 17.04 -2.30
C VAL A 77 -5.31 15.94 -2.19
N ILE A 78 -4.94 14.71 -2.55
CA ILE A 78 -5.80 13.52 -2.51
C ILE A 78 -5.36 12.50 -1.46
N GLY A 79 -4.17 12.63 -0.90
CA GLY A 79 -3.68 11.76 0.15
C GLY A 79 -2.55 12.40 0.96
N LYS A 80 -2.52 12.07 2.26
CA LYS A 80 -1.41 12.38 3.17
C LYS A 80 -1.15 11.15 4.03
N GLY A 81 0.09 10.70 4.07
CA GLY A 81 0.48 9.54 4.85
C GLY A 81 1.92 9.66 5.35
N SER A 82 2.39 8.63 6.05
CA SER A 82 3.78 8.53 6.51
C SER A 82 4.79 8.53 5.36
N SER A 83 4.38 8.05 4.19
CA SER A 83 5.20 7.98 2.97
C SER A 83 5.20 9.28 2.14
N GLY A 84 4.50 10.35 2.56
CA GLY A 84 4.48 11.62 1.86
C GLY A 84 3.09 12.16 1.55
N ILE A 85 3.03 13.08 0.59
CA ILE A 85 1.81 13.74 0.14
C ILE A 85 1.50 13.30 -1.29
N VAL A 86 0.23 12.95 -1.56
CA VAL A 86 -0.24 12.63 -2.91
C VAL A 86 -1.17 13.75 -3.38
N GLN A 87 -0.89 14.29 -4.54
CA GLN A 87 -1.62 15.39 -5.17
C GLN A 87 -2.26 14.91 -6.47
N LEU A 88 -3.49 15.32 -6.75
CA LEU A 88 -4.05 15.27 -8.08
C LEU A 88 -3.45 16.40 -8.90
N VAL A 89 -2.88 16.06 -10.04
CA VAL A 89 -2.31 17.03 -10.98
C VAL A 89 -2.91 16.81 -12.37
N GLN A 90 -2.99 17.87 -13.17
CA GLN A 90 -3.47 17.83 -14.55
C GLN A 90 -2.36 18.27 -15.49
N HIS A 91 -2.13 17.49 -16.53
CA HIS A 91 -1.16 17.86 -17.56
C HIS A 91 -1.73 19.01 -18.42
N LYS A 92 -0.98 20.10 -18.52
CA LYS A 92 -1.42 21.36 -19.15
C LYS A 92 -1.91 21.23 -20.58
N TRP A 93 -1.26 20.38 -21.36
CA TRP A 93 -1.53 20.28 -22.81
C TRP A 93 -2.55 19.19 -23.15
N THR A 94 -2.53 18.06 -22.43
CA THR A 94 -3.40 16.91 -22.72
C THR A 94 -4.65 16.88 -21.86
N SER A 95 -4.71 17.73 -20.81
CA SER A 95 -5.76 17.71 -19.78
C SER A 95 -5.90 16.38 -19.02
N GLN A 96 -4.96 15.45 -19.20
CA GLN A 96 -4.93 14.17 -18.51
C GLN A 96 -4.60 14.35 -17.02
N PHE A 97 -5.28 13.60 -16.15
CA PHE A 97 -5.02 13.59 -14.73
C PHE A 97 -4.00 12.53 -14.34
N PHE A 98 -3.15 12.89 -13.36
CA PHE A 98 -2.15 12.03 -12.74
C PHE A 98 -2.18 12.19 -11.22
N ALA A 99 -1.63 11.21 -10.52
CA ALA A 99 -1.34 11.33 -9.10
C ALA A 99 0.16 11.64 -8.93
N LEU A 100 0.47 12.74 -8.26
CA LEU A 100 1.85 13.13 -7.95
C LEU A 100 2.15 12.83 -6.49
N LYS A 101 2.95 11.78 -6.24
CA LYS A 101 3.42 11.42 -4.91
C LYS A 101 4.73 12.14 -4.63
N VAL A 102 4.75 12.96 -3.55
CA VAL A 102 5.92 13.72 -3.12
C VAL A 102 6.43 13.17 -1.79
N ILE A 103 7.67 12.71 -1.78
CA ILE A 103 8.34 12.08 -0.65
C ILE A 103 9.53 12.95 -0.24
N GLN A 104 9.54 13.43 1.01
CA GLN A 104 10.68 14.17 1.55
C GLN A 104 11.80 13.20 1.92
N LEU A 105 13.03 13.47 1.46
CA LEU A 105 14.20 12.62 1.73
C LEU A 105 14.94 12.97 3.02
N ASN A 106 14.39 13.84 3.86
CA ASN A 106 14.95 14.13 5.18
C ASN A 106 14.67 12.98 6.17
N ILE A 107 15.10 11.77 5.80
CA ILE A 107 14.82 10.50 6.45
C ILE A 107 16.11 9.66 6.56
N GLU A 108 16.08 8.66 7.44
CA GLU A 108 17.18 7.76 7.69
C GLU A 108 17.57 6.91 6.46
N GLU A 109 18.81 6.43 6.43
CA GLU A 109 19.38 5.64 5.32
C GLU A 109 18.53 4.42 4.92
N PRO A 110 17.97 3.60 5.85
CA PRO A 110 17.12 2.47 5.47
C PRO A 110 15.90 2.87 4.65
N ALA A 111 15.26 3.99 5.02
CA ALA A 111 14.10 4.50 4.28
C ALA A 111 14.47 5.02 2.89
N ARG A 112 15.64 5.65 2.75
CA ARG A 112 16.16 6.08 1.43
C ARG A 112 16.42 4.90 0.50
N LYS A 113 17.01 3.79 1.03
CA LYS A 113 17.22 2.56 0.25
C LYS A 113 15.90 1.95 -0.23
N ALA A 114 14.86 1.97 0.61
CA ALA A 114 13.55 1.48 0.21
C ALA A 114 12.92 2.33 -0.89
N ILE A 115 13.04 3.66 -0.82
CA ILE A 115 12.59 4.55 -1.87
C ILE A 115 13.33 4.28 -3.18
N ALA A 116 14.67 4.13 -3.13
CA ALA A 116 15.46 3.78 -4.30
C ALA A 116 15.01 2.46 -4.91
N GLN A 117 14.71 1.44 -4.08
CA GLN A 117 14.19 0.17 -4.55
C GLN A 117 12.79 0.31 -5.19
N GLU A 118 11.89 1.09 -4.60
CA GLU A 118 10.57 1.39 -5.17
C GLU A 118 10.69 2.08 -6.53
N LEU A 119 11.58 3.05 -6.67
CA LEU A 119 11.83 3.73 -7.93
C LEU A 119 12.31 2.77 -9.04
N LYS A 120 13.23 1.85 -8.72
CA LYS A 120 13.68 0.82 -9.65
C LYS A 120 12.57 -0.12 -10.10
N ILE A 121 11.71 -0.52 -9.16
CA ILE A 121 10.56 -1.37 -9.43
C ILE A 121 9.58 -0.64 -10.34
N ASN A 122 9.25 0.59 -10.01
CA ASN A 122 8.30 1.43 -10.74
C ASN A 122 8.70 1.61 -12.20
N GLN A 123 9.98 1.85 -12.49
CA GLN A 123 10.49 1.99 -13.87
C GLN A 123 10.32 0.73 -14.72
N SER A 124 10.39 -0.43 -14.11
CA SER A 124 10.34 -1.72 -14.82
C SER A 124 8.95 -2.35 -14.82
N SER A 125 7.94 -1.70 -14.23
CA SER A 125 6.63 -2.31 -13.98
C SER A 125 5.61 -1.93 -15.05
N GLN A 126 5.16 -2.94 -15.82
CA GLN A 126 4.06 -2.85 -16.76
C GLN A 126 3.05 -3.95 -16.47
N CYS A 127 2.30 -3.80 -15.39
CA CYS A 127 1.25 -4.75 -15.01
C CYS A 127 -0.08 -4.02 -14.88
N PRO A 128 -1.16 -4.50 -15.52
CA PRO A 128 -2.48 -3.87 -15.43
C PRO A 128 -3.07 -3.84 -14.01
N TYR A 129 -2.54 -4.67 -13.11
CA TYR A 129 -3.02 -4.83 -11.73
C TYR A 129 -2.14 -4.15 -10.67
N VAL A 130 -1.17 -3.35 -11.14
CA VAL A 130 -0.29 -2.53 -10.29
C VAL A 130 -0.36 -1.10 -10.81
N VAL A 131 -0.43 -0.12 -9.93
CA VAL A 131 -0.48 1.30 -10.32
C VAL A 131 0.78 1.63 -11.11
N MET A 132 0.58 2.18 -12.32
CA MET A 132 1.66 2.53 -13.22
C MET A 132 2.40 3.77 -12.72
N SER A 133 3.73 3.72 -12.76
CA SER A 133 4.60 4.88 -12.57
C SER A 133 5.11 5.34 -13.92
N TYR A 134 4.92 6.61 -14.23
CA TYR A 134 5.33 7.19 -15.52
C TYR A 134 6.73 7.77 -15.45
N GLN A 135 7.02 8.55 -14.39
CA GLN A 135 8.30 9.24 -14.25
C GLN A 135 8.56 9.60 -12.80
N SER A 136 9.84 9.72 -12.43
CA SER A 136 10.27 10.14 -11.10
C SER A 136 11.33 11.22 -11.20
N PHE A 137 11.28 12.18 -10.29
CA PHE A 137 12.16 13.34 -10.25
C PHE A 137 12.72 13.54 -8.84
N TYR A 138 13.91 14.08 -8.77
CA TYR A 138 14.49 14.55 -7.53
C TYR A 138 14.76 16.05 -7.62
N ASP A 139 14.21 16.80 -6.68
CA ASP A 139 14.45 18.23 -6.54
C ASP A 139 14.41 18.66 -5.07
N ASN A 140 15.43 19.45 -4.65
CA ASN A 140 15.47 20.12 -3.35
C ASN A 140 15.16 19.21 -2.13
N GLY A 141 15.71 17.99 -2.10
CA GLY A 141 15.50 17.05 -0.99
C GLY A 141 14.19 16.29 -1.01
N ALA A 142 13.42 16.37 -2.11
CA ALA A 142 12.20 15.62 -2.32
C ALA A 142 12.27 14.76 -3.58
N ILE A 143 11.66 13.59 -3.54
CA ILE A 143 11.36 12.76 -4.72
C ILE A 143 9.89 12.95 -5.07
N SER A 144 9.64 13.25 -6.33
CA SER A 144 8.31 13.36 -6.92
C SER A 144 8.11 12.24 -7.92
N ILE A 145 7.03 11.46 -7.77
CA ILE A 145 6.70 10.32 -8.64
C ILE A 145 5.36 10.62 -9.31
N ILE A 146 5.33 10.65 -10.65
CA ILE A 146 4.09 10.74 -11.42
C ILE A 146 3.53 9.33 -11.58
N LEU A 147 2.34 9.12 -11.02
CA LEU A 147 1.63 7.85 -11.01
C LEU A 147 0.33 7.95 -11.80
N GLU A 148 -0.16 6.81 -12.24
CA GLU A 148 -1.51 6.65 -12.74
C GLU A 148 -2.54 7.15 -11.71
N TYR A 149 -3.51 7.95 -12.17
CA TYR A 149 -4.60 8.40 -11.33
C TYR A 149 -5.75 7.40 -11.36
N MET A 150 -6.10 6.88 -10.18
CA MET A 150 -7.23 5.98 -9.97
C MET A 150 -8.39 6.78 -9.37
N ASP A 151 -9.38 7.09 -10.19
CA ASP A 151 -10.43 8.07 -9.87
C ASP A 151 -11.49 7.58 -8.87
N GLY A 152 -11.54 6.28 -8.59
CA GLY A 152 -12.38 5.69 -7.56
C GLY A 152 -11.81 5.73 -6.14
N GLY A 153 -10.58 6.22 -5.98
CA GLY A 153 -9.91 6.23 -4.69
C GLY A 153 -9.49 4.85 -4.22
N SER A 154 -9.43 4.65 -2.90
CA SER A 154 -9.04 3.37 -2.32
C SER A 154 -10.22 2.45 -2.02
N LEU A 155 -9.96 1.13 -1.97
CA LEU A 155 -10.94 0.15 -1.52
C LEU A 155 -11.40 0.43 -0.08
N ALA A 156 -10.53 1.02 0.77
CA ALA A 156 -10.89 1.46 2.11
C ALA A 156 -11.96 2.57 2.09
N ASP A 157 -11.83 3.53 1.18
CA ASP A 157 -12.81 4.62 1.05
C ASP A 157 -14.13 4.09 0.47
N PHE A 158 -14.05 3.19 -0.50
CA PHE A 158 -15.21 2.51 -1.05
C PHE A 158 -15.97 1.70 0.01
N LEU A 159 -15.25 0.91 0.83
CA LEU A 159 -15.83 0.10 1.91
C LEU A 159 -16.55 0.97 2.97
N LYS A 160 -16.05 2.16 3.29
CA LYS A 160 -16.74 3.11 4.18
C LYS A 160 -18.13 3.48 3.64
N SER A 161 -18.29 3.56 2.33
CA SER A 161 -19.56 3.92 1.68
C SER A 161 -20.53 2.75 1.65
N VAL A 162 -20.09 1.56 1.24
CA VAL A 162 -20.96 0.39 1.00
C VAL A 162 -21.14 -0.50 2.23
N LYS A 163 -20.26 -0.39 3.23
CA LYS A 163 -20.16 -1.20 4.45
C LYS A 163 -19.68 -2.64 4.19
N THR A 164 -20.29 -3.35 3.28
CA THR A 164 -19.95 -4.73 2.90
C THR A 164 -19.93 -4.87 1.39
N ILE A 165 -19.15 -5.81 0.89
CA ILE A 165 -19.04 -6.14 -0.54
C ILE A 165 -19.54 -7.58 -0.76
N PRO A 166 -20.57 -7.81 -1.60
CA PRO A 166 -21.07 -9.15 -1.90
C PRO A 166 -20.02 -10.05 -2.56
N GLU A 167 -20.09 -11.36 -2.32
CA GLU A 167 -19.12 -12.35 -2.80
C GLU A 167 -18.80 -12.29 -4.30
N PRO A 168 -19.77 -12.11 -5.23
CA PRO A 168 -19.43 -12.01 -6.65
C PRO A 168 -18.44 -10.88 -6.97
N TYR A 169 -18.63 -9.72 -6.35
CA TYR A 169 -17.72 -8.59 -6.50
C TYR A 169 -16.39 -8.83 -5.76
N LEU A 170 -16.43 -9.49 -4.59
CA LEU A 170 -15.20 -9.86 -3.87
C LEU A 170 -14.35 -10.83 -4.69
N ALA A 171 -14.93 -11.81 -5.35
CA ALA A 171 -14.21 -12.74 -6.23
C ALA A 171 -13.53 -12.00 -7.39
N ALA A 172 -14.24 -11.06 -8.02
CA ALA A 172 -13.70 -10.27 -9.12
C ALA A 172 -12.58 -9.31 -8.67
N ILE A 173 -12.71 -8.68 -7.49
CA ILE A 173 -11.66 -7.86 -6.86
C ILE A 173 -10.47 -8.74 -6.51
N CYS A 174 -10.69 -9.86 -5.81
CA CYS A 174 -9.66 -10.80 -5.39
C CYS A 174 -8.84 -11.32 -6.59
N LYS A 175 -9.51 -11.67 -7.69
CA LYS A 175 -8.86 -12.14 -8.92
C LYS A 175 -7.88 -11.11 -9.49
N GLN A 176 -8.21 -9.82 -9.45
CA GLN A 176 -7.33 -8.75 -9.89
C GLN A 176 -6.14 -8.56 -8.93
N VAL A 177 -6.40 -8.56 -7.61
CA VAL A 177 -5.33 -8.44 -6.60
C VAL A 177 -4.36 -9.62 -6.68
N LEU A 178 -4.86 -10.86 -6.83
CA LEU A 178 -4.01 -12.05 -7.01
C LEU A 178 -3.14 -11.95 -8.27
N LYS A 179 -3.66 -11.45 -9.39
CA LYS A 179 -2.86 -11.22 -10.60
C LYS A 179 -1.76 -10.19 -10.37
N GLY A 180 -2.02 -9.13 -9.61
CA GLY A 180 -1.02 -8.15 -9.18
C GLY A 180 0.04 -8.77 -8.27
N LEU A 181 -0.37 -9.59 -7.28
CA LEU A 181 0.56 -10.31 -6.40
C LEU A 181 1.42 -11.32 -7.17
N LEU A 182 0.84 -12.07 -8.12
CA LEU A 182 1.60 -12.97 -8.99
C LEU A 182 2.71 -12.22 -9.74
N TYR A 183 2.39 -11.06 -10.29
CA TYR A 183 3.38 -10.22 -10.96
C TYR A 183 4.50 -9.79 -9.99
N LEU A 184 4.15 -9.27 -8.82
CA LEU A 184 5.12 -8.83 -7.81
C LEU A 184 5.98 -9.99 -7.30
N HIS A 185 5.36 -11.13 -6.94
CA HIS A 185 6.05 -12.27 -6.35
C HIS A 185 6.93 -13.04 -7.33
N HIS A 186 6.40 -13.35 -8.53
CA HIS A 186 7.10 -14.25 -9.46
C HIS A 186 7.89 -13.53 -10.55
N GLN A 187 7.45 -12.37 -11.03
CA GLN A 187 8.18 -11.65 -12.07
C GLN A 187 9.17 -10.63 -11.49
N LYS A 188 8.81 -9.98 -10.38
CA LYS A 188 9.64 -8.94 -9.75
C LYS A 188 10.37 -9.43 -8.51
N HIS A 189 10.02 -10.59 -7.96
CA HIS A 189 10.54 -11.14 -6.71
C HIS A 189 10.41 -10.20 -5.51
N ILE A 190 9.27 -9.53 -5.40
CA ILE A 190 8.97 -8.53 -4.38
C ILE A 190 7.85 -9.01 -3.48
N ILE A 191 8.03 -8.83 -2.17
CA ILE A 191 6.98 -8.93 -1.16
C ILE A 191 6.43 -7.53 -0.95
N HIS A 192 5.10 -7.34 -1.06
CA HIS A 192 4.47 -6.03 -0.89
C HIS A 192 4.62 -5.47 0.52
N ARG A 193 4.41 -6.30 1.56
CA ARG A 193 4.61 -6.02 3.00
C ARG A 193 3.60 -5.08 3.65
N ASP A 194 2.85 -4.30 2.90
CA ASP A 194 1.85 -3.34 3.43
C ASP A 194 0.53 -3.43 2.66
N LEU A 195 0.13 -4.67 2.30
CA LEU A 195 -1.15 -4.89 1.63
C LEU A 195 -2.29 -4.62 2.62
N LYS A 196 -3.18 -3.70 2.25
CA LYS A 196 -4.33 -3.24 3.04
C LYS A 196 -5.35 -2.56 2.12
N PRO A 197 -6.62 -2.36 2.54
CA PRO A 197 -7.63 -1.76 1.68
C PRO A 197 -7.27 -0.36 1.16
N SER A 198 -6.51 0.43 1.92
CA SER A 198 -6.06 1.76 1.46
C SER A 198 -4.97 1.72 0.38
N ASN A 199 -4.30 0.58 0.18
CA ASN A 199 -3.29 0.36 -0.86
C ASN A 199 -3.83 -0.46 -2.05
N LEU A 200 -5.14 -0.66 -2.11
CA LEU A 200 -5.87 -1.19 -3.26
C LEU A 200 -6.70 -0.06 -3.86
N LEU A 201 -6.31 0.44 -5.02
CA LEU A 201 -7.00 1.54 -5.69
C LEU A 201 -7.98 1.01 -6.74
N VAL A 202 -9.09 1.71 -6.89
CA VAL A 202 -10.15 1.35 -7.84
C VAL A 202 -10.42 2.51 -8.81
N ASN A 203 -11.04 2.23 -9.96
CA ASN A 203 -11.44 3.27 -10.91
C ASN A 203 -12.80 2.98 -11.56
N HIS A 204 -13.32 3.96 -12.32
CA HIS A 204 -14.59 3.88 -13.04
C HIS A 204 -14.65 2.75 -14.10
N ARG A 205 -13.52 2.18 -14.51
CA ARG A 205 -13.44 1.05 -15.43
C ARG A 205 -13.53 -0.32 -14.74
N GLY A 206 -13.72 -0.35 -13.41
CA GLY A 206 -13.76 -1.60 -12.64
C GLY A 206 -12.38 -2.22 -12.42
N GLU A 207 -11.30 -1.46 -12.66
CA GLU A 207 -9.95 -1.93 -12.40
C GLU A 207 -9.62 -1.78 -10.92
N VAL A 208 -8.94 -2.80 -10.37
CA VAL A 208 -8.37 -2.79 -9.02
C VAL A 208 -6.86 -2.96 -9.15
N LYS A 209 -6.10 -2.03 -8.59
CA LYS A 209 -4.65 -2.02 -8.70
C LYS A 209 -3.96 -1.86 -7.34
N ILE A 210 -2.85 -2.56 -7.19
CA ILE A 210 -2.00 -2.50 -6.00
C ILE A 210 -1.10 -1.27 -6.11
N THR A 211 -0.96 -0.51 -5.02
CA THR A 211 -0.07 0.65 -4.92
C THR A 211 0.79 0.59 -3.65
N ASP A 212 1.80 1.45 -3.55
CA ASP A 212 2.64 1.62 -2.35
C ASP A 212 3.42 0.38 -1.91
N PHE A 213 4.04 -0.32 -2.86
CA PHE A 213 4.92 -1.45 -2.59
C PHE A 213 6.33 -0.96 -2.22
N GLY A 214 6.77 -1.24 -1.01
CA GLY A 214 8.18 -1.14 -0.60
C GLY A 214 8.59 0.00 0.34
N VAL A 215 8.00 1.20 0.28
CA VAL A 215 8.41 2.32 1.15
C VAL A 215 7.90 2.14 2.58
N SER A 216 6.69 1.62 2.74
CA SER A 216 6.01 1.53 4.03
C SER A 216 6.75 0.64 5.03
N ALA A 217 7.34 -0.46 4.58
CA ALA A 217 7.97 -1.44 5.47
C ALA A 217 9.26 -0.95 6.14
N VAL A 218 9.98 -0.01 5.51
CA VAL A 218 11.25 0.52 6.06
C VAL A 218 10.99 1.75 6.94
N MET A 219 10.01 2.59 6.59
CA MET A 219 9.64 3.73 7.42
C MET A 219 9.06 3.31 8.78
N GLN A 220 8.49 2.10 8.87
CA GLN A 220 7.95 1.54 10.11
C GLN A 220 9.01 1.18 11.14
N SER A 221 10.23 0.85 10.72
CA SER A 221 11.32 0.46 11.65
C SER A 221 12.04 1.64 12.30
N THR A 222 11.83 2.86 11.81
CA THR A 222 12.67 4.02 12.16
C THR A 222 11.96 5.13 12.92
N SER A 223 10.63 5.21 12.91
CA SER A 223 9.90 6.29 13.60
C SER A 223 9.46 5.88 15.01
N GLY A 224 10.20 6.34 16.02
CA GLY A 224 9.91 6.10 17.44
C GLY A 224 8.68 6.82 18.01
N GLN A 225 7.66 7.14 17.23
CA GLN A 225 6.42 7.77 17.70
C GLN A 225 5.26 6.77 17.71
N ALA A 226 4.92 6.29 18.91
CA ALA A 226 3.98 5.19 19.17
C ALA A 226 2.53 5.41 18.72
N ASN A 227 2.08 6.64 18.45
CA ASN A 227 0.65 6.93 18.24
C ASN A 227 0.15 6.83 16.78
N SER A 228 1.04 6.68 15.78
CA SER A 228 0.64 6.46 14.37
C SER A 228 0.73 4.99 13.94
N PHE A 229 1.09 4.09 14.84
CA PHE A 229 1.47 2.70 14.55
C PHE A 229 0.30 1.69 14.50
N VAL A 230 -0.87 1.98 15.09
CA VAL A 230 -1.97 1.01 15.14
C VAL A 230 -2.37 0.55 13.73
N GLY A 231 -2.50 1.46 12.78
CA GLY A 231 -2.88 1.12 11.39
C GLY A 231 -1.84 0.32 10.60
N THR A 232 -0.61 0.25 11.09
CA THR A 232 0.52 -0.40 10.42
C THR A 232 0.57 -1.91 10.67
N TYR A 233 0.19 -2.36 11.89
CA TYR A 233 0.23 -3.77 12.26
C TYR A 233 -1.06 -4.53 11.94
N THR A 234 -2.15 -3.82 11.63
CA THR A 234 -3.49 -4.37 11.47
C THR A 234 -3.55 -5.53 10.48
N TYR A 235 -2.92 -5.41 9.31
CA TYR A 235 -2.91 -6.47 8.29
C TYR A 235 -1.61 -7.28 8.25
N MET A 236 -0.71 -7.05 9.21
CA MET A 236 0.58 -7.72 9.24
C MET A 236 0.43 -9.18 9.66
N SER A 237 1.19 -10.07 9.04
CA SER A 237 1.17 -11.49 9.36
C SER A 237 1.85 -11.81 10.69
N PRO A 238 1.43 -12.89 11.39
CA PRO A 238 1.96 -13.26 12.71
C PRO A 238 3.48 -13.42 12.72
N GLU A 239 4.04 -14.07 11.71
CA GLU A 239 5.49 -14.29 11.58
C GLU A 239 6.26 -12.98 11.46
N ARG A 240 5.67 -11.95 10.84
CA ARG A 240 6.29 -10.62 10.76
C ARG A 240 6.24 -9.89 12.08
N ILE A 241 5.12 -9.98 12.80
CA ILE A 241 4.95 -9.38 14.14
C ILE A 241 5.95 -9.99 15.12
N SER A 242 6.12 -11.31 15.05
CA SER A 242 7.05 -12.06 15.92
C SER A 242 8.54 -11.92 15.53
N GLY A 243 8.86 -11.16 14.47
CA GLY A 243 10.24 -11.00 13.99
C GLY A 243 10.81 -12.25 13.31
N GLY A 244 9.98 -13.19 12.90
CA GLY A 244 10.36 -14.41 12.22
C GLY A 244 10.70 -14.21 10.75
N LYS A 245 11.13 -15.31 10.09
CA LYS A 245 11.35 -15.30 8.64
C LYS A 245 10.00 -15.20 7.93
N TYR A 246 9.88 -14.28 7.00
CA TYR A 246 8.68 -14.07 6.22
C TYR A 246 8.96 -14.09 4.72
N GLY A 247 7.92 -14.31 3.91
CA GLY A 247 8.00 -14.41 2.47
C GLY A 247 6.72 -13.94 1.78
N TYR A 248 6.52 -14.34 0.54
CA TYR A 248 5.34 -13.97 -0.28
C TYR A 248 3.99 -14.29 0.39
N LYS A 249 3.95 -15.35 1.19
CA LYS A 249 2.74 -15.78 1.91
C LYS A 249 2.30 -14.83 3.03
N SER A 250 3.15 -13.86 3.41
CA SER A 250 2.74 -12.77 4.29
C SER A 250 1.72 -11.82 3.63
N ASP A 251 1.85 -11.57 2.32
CA ASP A 251 0.88 -10.79 1.55
C ASP A 251 -0.45 -11.55 1.40
N ILE A 252 -0.41 -12.89 1.37
CA ILE A 252 -1.60 -13.75 1.32
C ILE A 252 -2.39 -13.68 2.63
N TRP A 253 -1.72 -13.66 3.78
CA TRP A 253 -2.36 -13.37 5.06
C TRP A 253 -3.12 -12.04 5.03
N SER A 254 -2.45 -10.98 4.58
CA SER A 254 -3.05 -9.65 4.47
C SER A 254 -4.26 -9.65 3.53
N LEU A 255 -4.18 -10.36 2.40
CA LEU A 255 -5.30 -10.52 1.47
C LEU A 255 -6.51 -11.20 2.14
N GLY A 256 -6.28 -12.27 2.91
CA GLY A 256 -7.35 -12.95 3.66
C GLY A 256 -8.08 -12.01 4.64
N LEU A 257 -7.33 -11.18 5.37
CA LEU A 257 -7.91 -10.17 6.28
C LEU A 257 -8.72 -9.12 5.52
N ILE A 258 -8.20 -8.62 4.39
CA ILE A 258 -8.90 -7.64 3.55
C ILE A 258 -10.22 -8.20 3.04
N LEU A 259 -10.24 -9.44 2.55
CA LEU A 259 -11.46 -10.06 2.02
C LEU A 259 -12.51 -10.29 3.11
N LEU A 260 -12.10 -10.73 4.29
CA LEU A 260 -13.01 -10.88 5.43
C LEU A 260 -13.59 -9.54 5.87
N GLU A 261 -12.76 -8.51 5.98
CA GLU A 261 -13.23 -7.17 6.32
C GLU A 261 -14.20 -6.62 5.28
N CYS A 262 -13.89 -6.79 4.00
CA CYS A 262 -14.78 -6.38 2.92
C CYS A 262 -16.12 -7.16 2.92
N ALA A 263 -16.10 -8.45 3.25
CA ALA A 263 -17.28 -9.27 3.30
C ALA A 263 -18.18 -8.95 4.49
N THR A 264 -17.58 -8.72 5.67
CA THR A 264 -18.31 -8.55 6.94
C THR A 264 -18.54 -7.09 7.32
N GLY A 265 -17.77 -6.16 6.74
CA GLY A 265 -17.74 -4.75 7.14
C GLY A 265 -17.00 -4.50 8.45
N GLN A 266 -16.37 -5.51 9.01
CA GLN A 266 -15.65 -5.45 10.28
C GLN A 266 -14.27 -6.08 10.16
N PHE A 267 -13.26 -5.42 10.78
CA PHE A 267 -11.93 -5.98 10.84
C PHE A 267 -11.94 -7.29 11.67
N PRO A 268 -11.33 -8.39 11.19
CA PRO A 268 -11.49 -9.73 11.79
C PRO A 268 -10.97 -9.90 13.22
N PHE A 269 -10.01 -9.07 13.64
CA PHE A 269 -9.49 -9.04 15.01
C PHE A 269 -10.04 -7.82 15.77
N SER A 270 -11.35 -7.59 15.72
CA SER A 270 -11.97 -6.55 16.54
C SER A 270 -12.04 -6.98 18.01
N PRO A 271 -11.86 -6.04 18.97
CA PRO A 271 -12.01 -6.37 20.38
C PRO A 271 -13.45 -6.84 20.69
N PRO A 272 -13.64 -7.65 21.73
CA PRO A 272 -14.96 -8.17 22.12
C PRO A 272 -15.97 -7.07 22.44
N GLU A 273 -15.50 -5.91 22.91
CA GLU A 273 -16.31 -4.73 23.20
C GLU A 273 -16.25 -3.80 22.01
N LEU A 274 -17.30 -3.85 21.18
CA LEU A 274 -17.38 -3.21 19.86
C LEU A 274 -17.25 -1.68 19.86
N ASP A 275 -17.42 -1.00 21.00
CA ASP A 275 -17.51 0.47 21.06
C ASP A 275 -16.17 1.18 21.33
N VAL A 276 -15.11 0.48 21.75
CA VAL A 276 -13.90 1.13 22.26
C VAL A 276 -12.70 1.02 21.31
N GLY A 277 -12.71 0.07 20.35
CA GLY A 277 -11.54 -0.23 19.52
C GLY A 277 -10.36 -0.76 20.35
N TRP A 278 -9.24 -1.07 19.71
CA TRP A 278 -8.02 -1.46 20.40
C TRP A 278 -7.42 -0.26 21.16
N THR A 279 -7.36 -0.34 22.49
CA THR A 279 -6.77 0.70 23.33
C THR A 279 -5.24 0.69 23.25
N ASN A 280 -4.66 -0.46 22.89
CA ASN A 280 -3.23 -0.66 22.81
C ASN A 280 -2.87 -1.51 21.58
N VAL A 281 -1.89 -1.05 20.81
CA VAL A 281 -1.37 -1.76 19.64
C VAL A 281 -0.80 -3.14 19.99
N TYR A 282 -0.24 -3.30 21.19
CA TYR A 282 0.34 -4.57 21.65
C TYR A 282 -0.74 -5.65 21.83
N GLU A 283 -1.92 -5.29 22.32
CA GLU A 283 -3.07 -6.21 22.43
C GLU A 283 -3.54 -6.72 21.07
N LEU A 284 -3.56 -5.85 20.06
CA LEU A 284 -3.85 -6.26 18.68
C LEU A 284 -2.77 -7.20 18.14
N MET A 285 -1.49 -6.90 18.39
CA MET A 285 -0.38 -7.75 17.94
C MET A 285 -0.44 -9.13 18.61
N GLU A 286 -0.72 -9.17 19.91
CA GLU A 286 -0.94 -10.41 20.68
C GLU A 286 -2.13 -11.19 20.13
N ALA A 287 -3.27 -10.54 19.86
CA ALA A 287 -4.42 -11.18 19.26
C ALA A 287 -4.11 -11.78 17.87
N ILE A 288 -3.35 -11.08 17.02
CA ILE A 288 -2.94 -11.59 15.72
C ILE A 288 -1.99 -12.78 15.86
N VAL A 289 -1.09 -12.78 16.84
CA VAL A 289 -0.11 -13.85 17.04
C VAL A 289 -0.72 -15.05 17.76
N ASP A 290 -1.50 -14.85 18.83
CA ASP A 290 -1.90 -15.91 19.76
C ASP A 290 -3.31 -16.44 19.51
N HIS A 291 -4.27 -15.62 19.05
CA HIS A 291 -5.62 -16.10 18.81
C HIS A 291 -5.71 -16.96 17.53
N PRO A 292 -6.68 -17.87 17.44
CA PRO A 292 -6.92 -18.65 16.22
C PRO A 292 -7.08 -17.75 14.98
N PRO A 293 -6.68 -18.23 13.78
CA PRO A 293 -6.91 -17.47 12.57
C PRO A 293 -8.39 -17.18 12.36
N PRO A 294 -8.77 -16.00 11.85
CA PRO A 294 -10.15 -15.67 11.59
C PRO A 294 -10.76 -16.57 10.51
N SER A 295 -12.08 -16.64 10.44
CA SER A 295 -12.79 -17.46 9.45
C SER A 295 -14.07 -16.79 8.99
N ALA A 296 -14.48 -17.10 7.77
CA ALA A 296 -15.81 -16.78 7.28
C ALA A 296 -16.85 -17.73 7.91
N SER A 297 -18.04 -17.20 8.23
CA SER A 297 -19.15 -18.01 8.74
C SER A 297 -19.84 -18.77 7.61
N ALA A 298 -19.98 -20.10 7.76
CA ALA A 298 -20.68 -20.93 6.79
C ALA A 298 -22.18 -20.63 6.68
N ASP A 299 -22.76 -19.94 7.66
CA ASP A 299 -24.17 -19.53 7.62
C ASP A 299 -24.38 -18.27 6.76
N GLN A 300 -23.32 -17.51 6.46
CA GLN A 300 -23.39 -16.24 5.76
C GLN A 300 -22.73 -16.28 4.39
N PHE A 301 -21.78 -17.18 4.17
CA PHE A 301 -20.92 -17.21 3.00
C PHE A 301 -20.90 -18.59 2.34
N SER A 302 -20.56 -18.62 1.04
CA SER A 302 -20.42 -19.85 0.29
C SER A 302 -19.31 -20.75 0.86
N PRO A 303 -19.43 -22.08 0.71
CA PRO A 303 -18.36 -23.01 1.09
C PRO A 303 -17.04 -22.69 0.40
N GLU A 304 -17.07 -22.21 -0.84
CA GLU A 304 -15.91 -21.83 -1.63
C GLU A 304 -15.22 -20.61 -1.05
N PHE A 305 -15.98 -19.57 -0.61
CA PHE A 305 -15.39 -18.42 0.07
C PHE A 305 -14.80 -18.82 1.41
N CYS A 306 -15.51 -19.60 2.22
CA CYS A 306 -15.01 -20.11 3.50
C CYS A 306 -13.70 -20.90 3.33
N SER A 307 -13.64 -21.78 2.32
CA SER A 307 -12.44 -22.54 1.97
C SER A 307 -11.30 -21.65 1.50
N PHE A 308 -11.58 -20.64 0.68
CA PHE A 308 -10.58 -19.66 0.21
C PHE A 308 -9.95 -18.89 1.38
N ILE A 309 -10.77 -18.40 2.29
CA ILE A 309 -10.31 -17.70 3.49
C ILE A 309 -9.44 -18.62 4.35
N SER A 310 -9.84 -19.87 4.55
CA SER A 310 -9.02 -20.86 5.24
C SER A 310 -7.67 -21.10 4.55
N ALA A 311 -7.63 -21.14 3.23
CA ALA A 311 -6.40 -21.31 2.45
C ALA A 311 -5.43 -20.10 2.57
N CYS A 312 -5.96 -18.91 2.85
CA CYS A 312 -5.15 -17.71 3.10
C CYS A 312 -4.44 -17.76 4.47
N PHE A 313 -5.01 -18.40 5.47
CA PHE A 313 -4.48 -18.42 6.84
C PHE A 313 -3.76 -19.71 7.22
N GLY A 314 -3.96 -20.78 6.46
CA GLY A 314 -3.59 -22.16 6.79
C GLY A 314 -4.72 -22.91 7.50
N PRO A 315 -4.66 -24.27 7.50
CA PRO A 315 -5.72 -25.10 8.01
C PRO A 315 -5.93 -24.87 9.51
N ARG A 316 -7.21 -24.87 9.91
CA ARG A 316 -7.58 -25.01 11.31
C ARG A 316 -7.48 -26.51 11.66
N PHE A 317 -6.66 -26.84 12.63
CA PHE A 317 -6.82 -28.12 13.30
C PHE A 317 -8.08 -28.05 14.18
N CYS A 318 -9.21 -28.38 13.59
CA CYS A 318 -10.46 -28.52 14.28
C CYS A 318 -11.07 -29.91 13.94
N GLU A 319 -10.33 -30.96 14.27
CA GLU A 319 -10.97 -32.27 14.49
C GLU A 319 -11.21 -32.44 15.98
N VAL A 320 -12.44 -32.80 16.32
CA VAL A 320 -13.00 -32.92 17.67
C VAL A 320 -12.28 -33.99 18.52
N THR A 321 -11.33 -34.73 17.96
CA THR A 321 -10.52 -35.76 18.62
C THR A 321 -9.26 -35.22 19.32
N ASP A 322 -8.81 -33.98 19.07
CA ASP A 322 -7.53 -33.47 19.59
C ASP A 322 -7.67 -32.47 20.73
N PHE A 323 -8.88 -32.27 21.28
CA PHE A 323 -9.09 -31.38 22.43
C PHE A 323 -8.21 -31.74 23.63
N TYR A 324 -7.88 -33.04 23.78
CA TYR A 324 -7.03 -33.53 24.88
C TYR A 324 -5.55 -33.25 24.66
N TYR A 325 -5.09 -33.17 23.38
CA TYR A 325 -3.70 -32.79 23.04
C TYR A 325 -3.50 -31.29 22.97
N ALA A 326 -4.52 -30.53 22.58
CA ALA A 326 -4.47 -29.06 22.53
C ALA A 326 -4.36 -28.40 23.92
N VAL A 327 -4.87 -29.06 24.97
CA VAL A 327 -4.76 -28.59 26.37
C VAL A 327 -3.38 -28.89 26.98
N LEU A 328 -2.64 -29.87 26.42
CA LEU A 328 -1.30 -30.24 26.92
C LEU A 328 -0.15 -29.60 26.14
N SER A 329 -0.38 -29.10 24.94
CA SER A 329 0.59 -28.30 24.18
C SER A 329 0.21 -26.84 24.24
N SER A 330 0.66 -26.15 25.25
CA SER A 330 0.63 -24.68 25.37
C SER A 330 1.55 -24.00 24.35
N SER A 331 1.59 -24.48 23.11
CA SER A 331 2.41 -23.91 22.06
C SER A 331 1.58 -23.73 20.80
N SER A 332 1.14 -22.47 20.61
CA SER A 332 0.89 -21.83 19.33
C SER A 332 0.10 -22.68 18.32
N VAL A 333 -1.19 -22.37 18.16
CA VAL A 333 -1.92 -22.67 16.93
C VAL A 333 -1.02 -22.26 15.78
N GLN A 334 -0.49 -23.23 15.03
CA GLN A 334 0.53 -23.00 14.02
C GLN A 334 -0.07 -22.23 12.86
N LYS A 335 0.06 -20.93 12.89
CA LYS A 335 -0.15 -20.02 11.75
C LYS A 335 1.10 -20.08 10.83
N ASP A 336 1.62 -21.28 10.58
CA ASP A 336 2.83 -21.47 9.79
C ASP A 336 2.57 -20.94 8.36
N PRO A 337 3.38 -20.00 7.88
CA PRO A 337 3.27 -19.54 6.50
C PRO A 337 3.35 -20.66 5.46
N LYS A 338 3.95 -21.82 5.80
CA LYS A 338 4.06 -22.97 4.90
C LYS A 338 2.70 -23.57 4.56
N ASP A 339 1.76 -23.51 5.49
CA ASP A 339 0.42 -24.10 5.35
C ASP A 339 -0.53 -23.20 4.54
N ARG A 340 -0.21 -21.93 4.33
CA ARG A 340 -0.96 -21.02 3.48
C ARG A 340 -0.72 -21.36 2.02
N GLN A 341 -1.74 -21.20 1.19
CA GLN A 341 -1.56 -21.27 -0.26
C GLN A 341 -0.79 -20.04 -0.80
N SER A 342 -0.09 -20.22 -1.90
CA SER A 342 0.55 -19.14 -2.64
C SER A 342 -0.49 -18.40 -3.52
N ALA A 343 -0.13 -17.22 -4.04
CA ALA A 343 -0.98 -16.51 -5.00
C ALA A 343 -1.30 -17.35 -6.24
N HIS A 344 -0.37 -18.21 -6.67
CA HIS A 344 -0.56 -19.11 -7.82
C HIS A 344 -1.59 -20.21 -7.51
N GLU A 345 -1.51 -20.82 -6.34
CA GLU A 345 -2.47 -21.85 -5.91
C GLU A 345 -3.87 -21.25 -5.74
N LEU A 346 -3.96 -20.07 -5.11
CA LEU A 346 -5.23 -19.36 -4.91
C LEU A 346 -5.89 -18.91 -6.23
N MET A 347 -5.14 -18.62 -7.27
CA MET A 347 -5.72 -18.33 -8.59
C MET A 347 -6.49 -19.52 -9.19
N ASN A 348 -6.15 -20.76 -8.79
CA ASN A 348 -6.83 -21.98 -9.21
C ASN A 348 -7.90 -22.45 -8.21
N HIS A 349 -8.14 -21.69 -7.14
CA HIS A 349 -9.12 -22.05 -6.12
C HIS A 349 -10.56 -21.93 -6.68
N PRO A 350 -11.50 -22.85 -6.33
CA PRO A 350 -12.88 -22.82 -6.85
C PRO A 350 -13.59 -21.47 -6.70
N PHE A 351 -13.34 -20.75 -5.63
CA PHE A 351 -13.90 -19.40 -5.41
C PHE A 351 -13.60 -18.42 -6.55
N MET A 352 -12.48 -18.54 -7.26
CA MET A 352 -12.12 -17.65 -8.36
C MET A 352 -12.99 -17.81 -9.59
N ASN A 353 -13.59 -18.97 -9.77
CA ASN A 353 -14.42 -19.29 -10.94
C ASN A 353 -15.91 -19.42 -10.60
N LEU A 354 -16.27 -19.35 -9.32
CA LEU A 354 -17.64 -19.56 -8.83
C LEU A 354 -18.67 -18.61 -9.50
N TYR A 355 -18.22 -17.41 -9.86
CA TYR A 355 -19.09 -16.36 -10.40
C TYR A 355 -18.73 -15.95 -11.84
N GLU A 356 -17.97 -16.78 -12.59
CA GLU A 356 -17.57 -16.43 -13.98
C GLU A 356 -18.77 -16.24 -14.90
N ASP A 357 -19.83 -17.03 -14.75
CA ASP A 357 -21.03 -16.96 -15.57
C ASP A 357 -21.91 -15.73 -15.29
N LEU A 358 -21.70 -15.05 -14.15
CA LEU A 358 -22.51 -13.90 -13.73
C LEU A 358 -22.11 -12.57 -14.38
N HIS A 359 -21.04 -12.51 -15.18
CA HIS A 359 -20.54 -11.28 -15.82
C HIS A 359 -20.51 -10.09 -14.85
N VAL A 360 -19.78 -10.26 -13.72
CA VAL A 360 -19.69 -9.25 -12.66
C VAL A 360 -19.15 -7.94 -13.20
N ASP A 361 -20.00 -6.89 -13.21
CA ASP A 361 -19.63 -5.55 -13.67
C ASP A 361 -19.14 -4.70 -12.49
N LEU A 362 -17.81 -4.72 -12.25
CA LEU A 362 -17.18 -3.88 -11.24
C LEU A 362 -17.25 -2.39 -11.58
N ALA A 363 -17.27 -2.00 -12.85
CA ALA A 363 -17.34 -0.61 -13.25
C ALA A 363 -18.66 0.03 -12.78
N SER A 364 -19.79 -0.60 -13.09
CA SER A 364 -21.09 -0.18 -12.60
C SER A 364 -21.18 -0.26 -11.07
N TYR A 365 -20.59 -1.28 -10.45
CA TYR A 365 -20.62 -1.44 -9.00
C TYR A 365 -19.89 -0.30 -8.28
N PHE A 366 -18.69 0.05 -8.70
CA PHE A 366 -17.93 1.14 -8.11
C PHE A 366 -18.59 2.51 -8.36
N THR A 367 -19.22 2.70 -9.52
CA THR A 367 -19.88 3.95 -9.86
C THR A 367 -21.20 4.15 -9.10
N ASN A 368 -22.02 3.09 -8.99
CA ASN A 368 -23.37 3.19 -8.44
C ASN A 368 -23.45 3.10 -6.91
N ALA A 369 -22.44 2.56 -6.26
CA ALA A 369 -22.46 2.32 -4.81
C ALA A 369 -22.06 3.55 -3.96
N GLY A 370 -22.21 4.79 -4.48
CA GLY A 370 -21.91 6.01 -3.72
C GLY A 370 -20.42 6.30 -3.56
N SER A 371 -19.61 5.79 -4.49
CA SER A 371 -18.18 6.06 -4.57
C SER A 371 -17.88 7.56 -4.70
N PRO A 372 -16.71 8.03 -4.24
CA PRO A 372 -16.18 9.38 -4.56
C PRO A 372 -16.18 9.70 -6.06
N LEU A 373 -16.28 8.70 -6.94
CA LEU A 373 -16.48 8.85 -8.38
C LEU A 373 -17.70 9.70 -8.75
N ALA A 374 -18.84 9.50 -8.08
CA ALA A 374 -20.06 10.29 -8.33
C ALA A 374 -19.87 11.78 -8.04
N THR A 375 -19.00 12.12 -7.08
CA THR A 375 -18.64 13.51 -6.75
C THR A 375 -17.65 14.11 -7.76
N LEU A 376 -16.80 13.31 -8.38
CA LEU A 376 -15.84 13.80 -9.37
C LEU A 376 -16.50 14.07 -10.73
N GLU A 377 -17.39 13.22 -11.20
CA GLU A 377 -18.23 13.51 -12.39
C GLU A 377 -19.05 14.76 -12.20
N THR A 378 -19.66 14.94 -11.02
CA THR A 378 -20.39 16.15 -10.68
C THR A 378 -19.48 17.37 -10.63
N CYS A 379 -18.27 17.26 -10.06
CA CYS A 379 -17.29 18.36 -10.05
C CYS A 379 -16.75 18.67 -11.45
N VAL A 380 -16.49 17.66 -12.28
CA VAL A 380 -16.05 17.85 -13.67
C VAL A 380 -17.19 18.46 -14.51
N GLN A 381 -18.42 18.02 -14.36
CA GLN A 381 -19.58 18.64 -15.01
C GLN A 381 -19.82 20.07 -14.55
N ILE A 382 -19.67 20.36 -13.26
CA ILE A 382 -19.77 21.73 -12.72
C ILE A 382 -18.63 22.61 -13.27
N LEU A 383 -17.39 22.09 -13.36
CA LEU A 383 -16.26 22.79 -13.97
C LEU A 383 -16.50 23.04 -15.47
N TYR A 384 -17.01 22.06 -16.22
CA TYR A 384 -17.37 22.24 -17.64
C TYR A 384 -18.48 23.28 -17.81
N GLN A 385 -19.54 23.21 -17.01
CA GLN A 385 -20.65 24.19 -17.04
C GLN A 385 -20.17 25.59 -16.64
N THR A 386 -19.23 25.67 -15.68
CA THR A 386 -18.65 26.96 -15.24
C THR A 386 -17.76 27.52 -16.36
N LEU A 387 -16.92 26.71 -17.01
CA LEU A 387 -16.09 27.12 -18.14
C LEU A 387 -16.91 27.52 -19.36
N GLU A 388 -18.00 26.80 -19.66
CA GLU A 388 -18.95 27.19 -20.72
C GLU A 388 -19.65 28.53 -20.39
N SER A 389 -20.02 28.76 -19.14
CA SER A 389 -20.63 30.03 -18.72
C SER A 389 -19.64 31.19 -18.80
N TYR A 390 -18.36 30.99 -18.42
CA TYR A 390 -17.28 31.98 -18.59
C TYR A 390 -16.96 32.22 -20.08
N GLY A 391 -16.95 31.17 -20.90
CA GLY A 391 -16.75 31.29 -22.35
C GLY A 391 -17.90 32.08 -23.03
N LYS A 392 -19.15 31.91 -22.58
CA LYS A 392 -20.29 32.72 -23.07
C LYS A 392 -20.21 34.18 -22.61
N LEU A 393 -19.77 34.42 -21.36
CA LEU A 393 -19.59 35.79 -20.83
C LEU A 393 -18.50 36.56 -21.58
N SER A 394 -17.38 35.90 -21.93
CA SER A 394 -16.31 36.53 -22.69
C SER A 394 -16.70 36.86 -24.15
N VAL A 395 -17.61 36.07 -24.74
CA VAL A 395 -18.14 36.36 -26.09
C VAL A 395 -19.18 37.50 -26.06
N GLU A 396 -19.94 37.65 -24.96
CA GLU A 396 -20.88 38.79 -24.82
C GLU A 396 -20.15 40.09 -24.53
N ILE A 397 -19.05 40.08 -23.75
CA ILE A 397 -18.23 41.27 -23.47
C ILE A 397 -17.47 41.74 -24.72
N LEU A 398 -17.17 40.84 -25.67
CA LEU A 398 -16.53 41.18 -26.94
C LEU A 398 -17.55 41.66 -28.01
N LYS A 399 -18.86 41.57 -27.73
CA LYS A 399 -19.93 42.03 -28.62
C LYS A 399 -20.61 43.33 -28.14
N ALA A 400 -20.27 43.82 -26.95
CA ALA A 400 -20.67 45.11 -26.40
C ALA A 400 -19.53 46.14 -26.54
#